data_60284beb8663d67bcb403e2bc994329f
#
_entry.id   60284beb8663d67bcb403e2bc994329f
#
_cell.length_a   1.000
_cell.length_b   1.000
_cell.length_c   1.000
_cell.angle_alpha   90.00
_cell.angle_beta   90.00
_cell.angle_gamma   90.00
#
_symmetry.space_group_name_H-M   'P 1'
#
loop_
_entity.id
_entity.type
_entity.pdbx_description
1 polymer ?
#
loop_
_entity_poly.entity_id
_entity_poly.type
_entity_poly.pdbx_seq_one_letter_code
_entity_poly.pdbx_strand_id
1 'polypeptide(L)'
;MADGSACREIERQVLAAVRGRTPIDAREQMSIERFLTEFERLEHPFSEHTNPVHVTGSAFVVGPRGVVLHRHRILGIWVQPGGHVDVGEAPWDAARRETSEETGLAVAHPGGVPTMVHVDVHPGPRGHTHLDLRYLLDGGDADPAPPPHESQDVAWFSWEQALEITEPDMAGILRTLAAGA
;
A
#
# COMPACT_ATOMS: atom_id res chain seq x y z
N MET A 1 16.57 -0.55 -21.00
CA MET A 1 16.84 0.56 -20.06
C MET A 1 15.54 1.34 -19.95
N ALA A 2 14.89 1.31 -18.78
CA ALA A 2 13.73 2.18 -18.55
C ALA A 2 14.21 3.62 -18.73
N ASP A 3 13.46 4.41 -19.49
CA ASP A 3 13.83 5.78 -19.81
C ASP A 3 13.86 6.59 -18.51
N GLY A 4 14.99 7.18 -18.15
CA GLY A 4 15.13 8.02 -16.96
C GLY A 4 14.15 9.21 -16.91
N SER A 5 13.47 9.50 -18.00
CA SER A 5 12.35 10.45 -18.11
C SER A 5 11.07 9.91 -17.46
N ALA A 6 10.74 8.63 -17.68
CA ALA A 6 9.54 8.02 -17.09
C ALA A 6 9.66 7.89 -15.57
N CYS A 7 10.84 7.49 -15.07
CA CYS A 7 11.08 7.38 -13.63
C CYS A 7 10.93 8.75 -12.93
N ARG A 8 11.52 9.80 -13.48
CA ARG A 8 11.38 11.16 -12.94
C ARG A 8 9.94 11.68 -12.98
N GLU A 9 9.16 11.27 -13.96
CA GLU A 9 7.73 11.62 -14.02
C GLU A 9 6.94 10.94 -12.90
N ILE A 10 7.22 9.65 -12.62
CA ILE A 10 6.61 8.92 -11.49
C ILE A 10 7.00 9.59 -10.16
N GLU A 11 8.28 9.91 -9.96
CA GLU A 11 8.77 10.61 -8.75
C GLU A 11 8.03 11.94 -8.55
N ARG A 12 7.86 12.71 -9.62
CA ARG A 12 7.14 14.00 -9.57
C ARG A 12 5.68 13.82 -9.18
N GLN A 13 5.00 12.81 -9.73
CA GLN A 13 3.61 12.49 -9.42
C GLN A 13 3.45 12.04 -7.96
N VAL A 14 4.34 11.17 -7.48
CA VAL A 14 4.37 10.73 -6.09
C VAL A 14 4.53 11.92 -5.14
N LEU A 15 5.53 12.77 -5.37
CA LEU A 15 5.75 13.97 -4.55
C LEU A 15 4.56 14.92 -4.56
N ALA A 16 3.94 15.13 -5.72
CA ALA A 16 2.76 15.99 -5.83
C ALA A 16 1.58 15.40 -5.04
N ALA A 17 1.35 14.09 -5.13
CA ALA A 17 0.30 13.41 -4.41
C ALA A 17 0.51 13.46 -2.88
N VAL A 18 1.73 13.17 -2.41
CA VAL A 18 2.05 13.20 -0.96
C VAL A 18 1.97 14.62 -0.40
N ARG A 19 2.49 15.62 -1.11
CA ARG A 19 2.39 17.03 -0.68
C ARG A 19 0.96 17.57 -0.68
N GLY A 20 0.11 17.08 -1.57
CA GLY A 20 -1.29 17.48 -1.67
C GLY A 20 -2.23 16.75 -0.69
N ARG A 21 -1.71 15.75 0.03
CA ARG A 21 -2.54 14.94 0.91
C ARG A 21 -2.88 15.67 2.22
N THR A 22 -4.16 15.65 2.58
CA THR A 22 -4.61 16.03 3.92
C THR A 22 -4.55 14.79 4.81
N PRO A 23 -3.74 14.78 5.88
CA PRO A 23 -3.62 13.62 6.75
C PRO A 23 -4.91 13.35 7.52
N ILE A 24 -5.23 12.07 7.74
CA ILE A 24 -6.42 11.66 8.49
C ILE A 24 -6.22 11.78 10.02
N ASP A 25 -4.97 11.69 10.46
CA ASP A 25 -4.60 11.77 11.88
C ASP A 25 -3.14 12.24 12.06
N ALA A 26 -2.72 12.35 13.32
CA ALA A 26 -1.36 12.80 13.65
C ALA A 26 -0.28 11.79 13.23
N ARG A 27 -0.61 10.48 13.15
CA ARG A 27 0.34 9.45 12.69
C ARG A 27 0.62 9.62 11.20
N GLU A 28 -0.40 9.78 10.38
CA GLU A 28 -0.20 10.03 8.96
C GLU A 28 0.51 11.35 8.70
N GLN A 29 0.23 12.40 9.50
CA GLN A 29 0.96 13.66 9.42
C GLN A 29 2.47 13.46 9.60
N MET A 30 2.89 12.72 10.64
CA MET A 30 4.30 12.40 10.87
C MET A 30 4.89 11.53 9.74
N SER A 31 4.12 10.60 9.21
CA SER A 31 4.53 9.75 8.08
C SER A 31 4.75 10.58 6.81
N ILE A 32 3.89 11.53 6.51
CA ILE A 32 4.04 12.45 5.37
C ILE A 32 5.31 13.29 5.51
N GLU A 33 5.54 13.88 6.67
CA GLU A 33 6.74 14.69 6.94
C GLU A 33 8.03 13.87 6.79
N ARG A 34 8.04 12.66 7.35
CA ARG A 34 9.17 11.74 7.22
C ARG A 34 9.35 11.26 5.79
N PHE A 35 8.26 10.89 5.09
CA PHE A 35 8.29 10.50 3.68
C PHE A 35 8.99 11.56 2.84
N LEU A 36 8.53 12.81 2.91
CA LEU A 36 9.09 13.92 2.13
C LEU A 36 10.58 14.15 2.44
N THR A 37 10.95 14.08 3.71
CA THR A 37 12.34 14.26 4.16
C THR A 37 13.26 13.15 3.63
N GLU A 38 12.83 11.90 3.71
CA GLU A 38 13.63 10.77 3.24
C GLU A 38 13.67 10.72 1.71
N PHE A 39 12.53 10.88 1.04
CA PHE A 39 12.42 10.79 -0.42
C PHE A 39 13.36 11.78 -1.14
N GLU A 40 13.52 13.00 -0.64
CA GLU A 40 14.41 14.01 -1.22
C GLU A 40 15.90 13.64 -1.16
N ARG A 41 16.27 12.66 -0.32
CA ARG A 41 17.65 12.19 -0.13
C ARG A 41 17.98 10.95 -0.95
N LEU A 42 16.97 10.30 -1.52
CA LEU A 42 17.12 9.03 -2.23
C LEU A 42 17.40 9.27 -3.72
N GLU A 43 18.50 8.69 -4.22
CA GLU A 43 18.83 8.73 -5.64
C GLU A 43 17.93 7.80 -6.46
N HIS A 44 17.54 6.65 -5.86
CA HIS A 44 16.65 5.64 -6.47
C HIS A 44 15.56 5.25 -5.46
N PRO A 45 14.53 6.11 -5.26
CA PRO A 45 13.57 5.93 -4.16
C PRO A 45 12.71 4.66 -4.23
N PHE A 46 12.58 4.06 -5.41
CA PHE A 46 11.80 2.83 -5.63
C PHE A 46 12.61 1.54 -5.53
N SER A 47 13.94 1.61 -5.32
CA SER A 47 14.80 0.43 -5.33
C SER A 47 15.14 -0.07 -3.93
N GLU A 48 14.60 -1.24 -3.56
CA GLU A 48 14.98 -1.94 -2.32
C GLU A 48 16.45 -2.39 -2.30
N HIS A 49 17.07 -2.55 -3.48
CA HIS A 49 18.45 -3.01 -3.61
C HIS A 49 19.47 -1.89 -3.44
N THR A 50 19.07 -0.65 -3.69
CA THR A 50 19.98 0.51 -3.63
C THR A 50 19.96 1.16 -2.27
N ASN A 51 18.78 1.19 -1.63
CA ASN A 51 18.58 1.90 -0.36
C ASN A 51 17.83 1.03 0.66
N PRO A 52 18.26 1.01 1.93
CA PRO A 52 17.48 0.41 3.01
C PRO A 52 16.18 1.18 3.30
N VAL A 53 16.08 2.44 2.88
CA VAL A 53 14.86 3.25 2.87
C VAL A 53 14.37 3.33 1.43
N HIS A 54 13.15 2.89 1.14
CA HIS A 54 12.59 2.91 -0.20
C HIS A 54 11.06 2.92 -0.19
N VAL A 55 10.48 3.31 -1.31
CA VAL A 55 9.03 3.37 -1.49
C VAL A 55 8.46 1.97 -1.74
N THR A 56 7.33 1.69 -1.10
CA THR A 56 6.49 0.51 -1.37
C THR A 56 5.11 0.95 -1.82
N GLY A 57 4.39 0.04 -2.48
CA GLY A 57 3.01 0.24 -2.89
C GLY A 57 2.13 -0.83 -2.27
N SER A 58 1.12 -0.43 -1.50
CA SER A 58 0.12 -1.33 -0.93
C SER A 58 -1.30 -0.84 -1.17
N ALA A 59 -2.31 -1.67 -0.91
CA ALA A 59 -3.67 -1.29 -1.20
C ALA A 59 -4.68 -1.78 -0.17
N PHE A 60 -5.65 -0.91 0.15
CA PHE A 60 -6.91 -1.33 0.73
C PHE A 60 -7.86 -1.77 -0.38
N VAL A 61 -8.10 -3.08 -0.43
CA VAL A 61 -9.04 -3.70 -1.36
C VAL A 61 -10.41 -3.69 -0.74
N VAL A 62 -11.33 -2.96 -1.34
CA VAL A 62 -12.69 -2.78 -0.82
C VAL A 62 -13.73 -3.43 -1.72
N GLY A 63 -14.85 -3.80 -1.14
CA GLY A 63 -16.00 -4.37 -1.85
C GLY A 63 -17.23 -4.46 -0.94
N PRO A 64 -18.34 -5.07 -1.40
CA PRO A 64 -19.58 -5.18 -0.62
C PRO A 64 -19.41 -5.89 0.74
N ARG A 65 -18.36 -6.68 0.89
CA ARG A 65 -18.04 -7.47 2.09
C ARG A 65 -17.14 -6.74 3.08
N GLY A 66 -16.67 -5.52 2.77
CA GLY A 66 -15.75 -4.72 3.58
C GLY A 66 -14.37 -4.62 2.96
N VAL A 67 -13.33 -5.11 3.63
CA VAL A 67 -11.91 -5.00 3.21
C VAL A 67 -11.23 -6.35 3.18
N VAL A 68 -10.32 -6.55 2.22
CA VAL A 68 -9.46 -7.74 2.17
C VAL A 68 -8.19 -7.48 2.98
N LEU A 69 -7.86 -8.41 3.84
CA LEU A 69 -6.59 -8.45 4.54
C LEU A 69 -5.95 -9.84 4.36
N HIS A 70 -4.63 -9.88 4.44
CA HIS A 70 -3.88 -11.12 4.50
C HIS A 70 -2.99 -11.18 5.75
N ARG A 71 -2.68 -12.38 6.20
CA ARG A 71 -1.78 -12.56 7.32
C ARG A 71 -0.34 -12.59 6.83
N HIS A 72 0.43 -11.57 7.18
CA HIS A 72 1.82 -11.45 6.76
C HIS A 72 2.65 -12.64 7.24
N ARG A 73 3.29 -13.36 6.32
CA ARG A 73 3.95 -14.66 6.59
C ARG A 73 5.07 -14.61 7.64
N ILE A 74 5.79 -13.50 7.72
CA ILE A 74 6.92 -13.32 8.66
C ILE A 74 6.42 -12.71 9.98
N LEU A 75 5.60 -11.67 9.90
CA LEU A 75 5.17 -10.91 11.09
C LEU A 75 3.98 -11.57 11.81
N GLY A 76 3.20 -12.40 11.12
CA GLY A 76 2.04 -13.08 11.68
C GLY A 76 0.85 -12.18 12.04
N ILE A 77 0.86 -10.93 11.57
CA ILE A 77 -0.19 -9.92 11.77
C ILE A 77 -1.04 -9.77 10.51
N TRP A 78 -2.28 -9.30 10.67
CA TRP A 78 -3.17 -9.00 9.56
C TRP A 78 -2.89 -7.60 9.02
N VAL A 79 -2.61 -7.54 7.70
CA VAL A 79 -2.25 -6.30 7.00
C VAL A 79 -2.93 -6.23 5.64
N GLN A 80 -2.94 -5.06 5.04
CA GLN A 80 -3.31 -4.89 3.64
C GLN A 80 -2.24 -5.52 2.72
N PRO A 81 -2.60 -6.07 1.55
CA PRO A 81 -1.64 -6.57 0.57
C PRO A 81 -0.80 -5.45 -0.03
N GLY A 82 0.42 -5.78 -0.43
CA GLY A 82 1.36 -4.86 -1.05
C GLY A 82 2.82 -5.27 -0.93
N GLY A 83 3.69 -4.59 -1.65
CA GLY A 83 5.10 -4.94 -1.69
C GLY A 83 5.98 -3.90 -2.37
N HIS A 84 7.10 -4.38 -2.89
CA HIS A 84 8.12 -3.55 -3.51
C HIS A 84 7.72 -3.10 -4.92
N VAL A 85 8.29 -1.99 -5.33
CA VAL A 85 8.08 -1.42 -6.67
C VAL A 85 9.14 -1.99 -7.60
N ASP A 86 8.73 -2.60 -8.71
CA ASP A 86 9.64 -3.13 -9.71
C ASP A 86 10.30 -2.02 -10.54
N VAL A 87 11.40 -2.37 -11.21
CA VAL A 87 12.14 -1.41 -12.04
C VAL A 87 11.26 -0.87 -13.18
N GLY A 88 11.01 0.42 -13.14
CA GLY A 88 10.17 1.11 -14.13
C GLY A 88 8.68 1.06 -13.85
N GLU A 89 8.27 0.45 -12.75
CA GLU A 89 6.89 0.42 -12.29
C GLU A 89 6.58 1.66 -11.44
N ALA A 90 5.29 2.03 -11.40
CA ALA A 90 4.81 3.06 -10.50
C ALA A 90 4.24 2.43 -9.20
N PRO A 91 4.29 3.12 -8.04
CA PRO A 91 3.79 2.55 -6.78
C PRO A 91 2.32 2.12 -6.82
N TRP A 92 1.47 2.78 -7.58
CA TRP A 92 0.06 2.39 -7.77
C TRP A 92 -0.11 1.12 -8.62
N ASP A 93 0.79 0.87 -9.58
CA ASP A 93 0.80 -0.36 -10.35
C ASP A 93 1.36 -1.52 -9.52
N ALA A 94 2.42 -1.27 -8.73
CA ALA A 94 2.95 -2.21 -7.75
C ALA A 94 1.87 -2.63 -6.75
N ALA A 95 1.15 -1.69 -6.15
CA ALA A 95 0.05 -1.98 -5.24
C ALA A 95 -1.01 -2.91 -5.86
N ARG A 96 -1.37 -2.67 -7.13
CA ARG A 96 -2.33 -3.52 -7.87
C ARG A 96 -1.76 -4.90 -8.19
N ARG A 97 -0.50 -4.98 -8.65
CA ARG A 97 0.18 -6.24 -8.99
C ARG A 97 0.33 -7.11 -7.75
N GLU A 98 0.95 -6.59 -6.69
CA GLU A 98 1.17 -7.29 -5.42
C GLU A 98 -0.16 -7.79 -4.83
N THR A 99 -1.20 -6.93 -4.85
CA THR A 99 -2.52 -7.34 -4.40
C THR A 99 -3.03 -8.55 -5.17
N SER A 100 -2.92 -8.54 -6.51
CA SER A 100 -3.38 -9.66 -7.33
C SER A 100 -2.55 -10.92 -7.07
N GLU A 101 -1.24 -10.79 -6.86
CA GLU A 101 -0.33 -11.89 -6.57
C GLU A 101 -0.62 -12.51 -5.19
N GLU A 102 -0.75 -11.69 -4.14
CA GLU A 102 -0.96 -12.14 -2.77
C GLU A 102 -2.37 -12.64 -2.47
N THR A 103 -3.37 -12.16 -3.19
CA THR A 103 -4.78 -12.49 -2.91
C THR A 103 -5.45 -13.36 -3.97
N GLY A 104 -4.91 -13.41 -5.18
CA GLY A 104 -5.55 -14.03 -6.34
C GLY A 104 -6.78 -13.29 -6.85
N LEU A 105 -7.07 -12.09 -6.35
CA LEU A 105 -8.20 -11.28 -6.78
C LEU A 105 -7.88 -10.49 -8.05
N ALA A 106 -8.88 -10.33 -8.89
CA ALA A 106 -8.85 -9.35 -9.97
C ALA A 106 -9.25 -7.98 -9.39
N VAL A 107 -8.27 -7.10 -9.24
CA VAL A 107 -8.47 -5.78 -8.63
C VAL A 107 -8.23 -4.64 -9.62
N ALA A 108 -8.88 -3.52 -9.41
CA ALA A 108 -8.72 -2.33 -10.24
C ALA A 108 -8.79 -1.04 -9.41
N HIS A 109 -8.14 0.01 -9.89
CA HIS A 109 -8.36 1.35 -9.34
C HIS A 109 -9.78 1.81 -9.69
N PRO A 110 -10.55 2.34 -8.72
CA PRO A 110 -11.91 2.82 -8.97
C PRO A 110 -11.92 3.87 -10.09
N GLY A 111 -12.77 3.65 -11.10
CA GLY A 111 -12.82 4.50 -12.28
C GLY A 111 -11.55 4.53 -13.14
N GLY A 112 -10.62 3.59 -12.95
CA GLY A 112 -9.33 3.52 -13.65
C GLY A 112 -8.30 4.57 -13.21
N VAL A 113 -8.56 5.28 -12.12
CA VAL A 113 -7.67 6.35 -11.62
C VAL A 113 -7.05 5.95 -10.28
N PRO A 114 -5.71 5.90 -10.18
CA PRO A 114 -5.05 5.62 -8.91
C PRO A 114 -5.42 6.65 -7.84
N THR A 115 -5.97 6.17 -6.73
CA THR A 115 -6.36 7.02 -5.60
C THR A 115 -5.54 6.63 -4.37
N MET A 116 -4.58 7.46 -3.99
CA MET A 116 -3.81 7.29 -2.76
C MET A 116 -4.68 7.69 -1.58
N VAL A 117 -4.88 6.77 -0.64
CA VAL A 117 -5.76 6.94 0.53
C VAL A 117 -5.01 7.08 1.85
N HIS A 118 -3.72 6.75 1.88
CA HIS A 118 -2.90 6.87 3.10
C HIS A 118 -1.41 6.84 2.78
N VAL A 119 -0.62 7.49 3.62
CA VAL A 119 0.84 7.41 3.63
C VAL A 119 1.30 6.89 4.98
N ASP A 120 2.12 5.85 5.00
CA ASP A 120 2.71 5.32 6.23
C ASP A 120 4.22 5.13 6.09
N VAL A 121 4.96 5.38 7.16
CA VAL A 121 6.39 5.12 7.21
C VAL A 121 6.68 4.21 8.39
N HIS A 122 7.06 2.98 8.09
CA HIS A 122 7.23 1.94 9.09
C HIS A 122 8.48 1.07 8.84
N PRO A 123 8.97 0.36 9.87
CA PRO A 123 10.02 -0.63 9.69
C PRO A 123 9.55 -1.79 8.81
N GLY A 124 10.36 -2.13 7.83
CA GLY A 124 10.20 -3.32 7.01
C GLY A 124 11.12 -4.47 7.48
N PRO A 125 11.00 -5.67 6.86
CA PRO A 125 11.91 -6.78 7.11
C PRO A 125 13.38 -6.41 6.83
N ARG A 126 14.31 -7.18 7.41
CA ARG A 126 15.77 -7.03 7.18
C ARG A 126 16.35 -5.64 7.52
N GLY A 127 15.68 -4.87 8.38
CA GLY A 127 16.15 -3.53 8.78
C GLY A 127 15.87 -2.42 7.76
N HIS A 128 15.00 -2.68 6.80
CA HIS A 128 14.51 -1.68 5.87
C HIS A 128 13.53 -0.71 6.54
N THR A 129 13.33 0.44 5.93
CA THR A 129 12.23 1.36 6.23
C THR A 129 11.41 1.54 4.96
N HIS A 130 10.14 1.20 5.04
CA HIS A 130 9.20 1.37 3.94
C HIS A 130 8.56 2.75 4.00
N LEU A 131 8.62 3.45 2.88
CA LEU A 131 7.85 4.66 2.60
C LEU A 131 6.59 4.19 1.85
N ASP A 132 5.59 3.72 2.59
CA ASP A 132 4.45 3.00 2.03
C ASP A 132 3.36 3.94 1.53
N LEU A 133 3.05 3.84 0.25
CA LEU A 133 1.95 4.55 -0.41
C LEU A 133 0.77 3.59 -0.56
N ARG A 134 -0.32 3.88 0.15
CA ARG A 134 -1.50 3.02 0.19
C ARG A 134 -2.59 3.51 -0.72
N TYR A 135 -3.01 2.66 -1.64
CA TYR A 135 -4.01 2.96 -2.67
C TYR A 135 -5.34 2.29 -2.37
N LEU A 136 -6.41 2.81 -2.96
CA LEU A 136 -7.72 2.18 -2.95
C LEU A 136 -7.86 1.31 -4.19
N LEU A 137 -8.29 0.05 -4.00
CA LEU A 137 -8.61 -0.88 -5.06
C LEU A 137 -10.01 -1.45 -4.87
N ASP A 138 -10.74 -1.61 -5.95
CA ASP A 138 -12.00 -2.36 -5.99
C ASP A 138 -11.69 -3.84 -6.25
N GLY A 139 -12.12 -4.72 -5.35
CA GLY A 139 -11.93 -6.17 -5.43
C GLY A 139 -13.21 -6.94 -5.77
N GLY A 140 -14.33 -6.25 -6.02
CA GLY A 140 -15.63 -6.90 -6.23
C GLY A 140 -16.07 -7.69 -5.00
N ASP A 141 -16.60 -8.90 -5.21
CA ASP A 141 -17.11 -9.79 -4.13
C ASP A 141 -16.59 -11.23 -4.21
N ALA A 142 -15.66 -11.51 -5.12
CA ALA A 142 -15.06 -12.84 -5.28
C ALA A 142 -14.28 -13.26 -4.02
N ASP A 143 -14.24 -14.56 -3.76
CA ASP A 143 -13.38 -15.09 -2.71
C ASP A 143 -11.91 -14.99 -3.11
N PRO A 144 -11.00 -14.60 -2.21
CA PRO A 144 -9.58 -14.68 -2.46
C PRO A 144 -9.14 -16.11 -2.77
N ALA A 145 -8.23 -16.26 -3.73
CA ALA A 145 -7.65 -17.53 -4.14
C ALA A 145 -6.14 -17.39 -4.36
N PRO A 146 -5.36 -17.12 -3.30
CA PRO A 146 -3.93 -16.89 -3.42
C PRO A 146 -3.20 -18.10 -3.96
N PRO A 147 -2.14 -17.92 -4.78
CA PRO A 147 -1.34 -19.04 -5.26
C PRO A 147 -0.60 -19.73 -4.09
N PRO A 148 -0.20 -21.01 -4.25
CA PRO A 148 0.31 -21.83 -3.14
C PRO A 148 1.59 -21.31 -2.44
N HIS A 149 2.35 -20.44 -3.11
CA HIS A 149 3.56 -19.83 -2.54
C HIS A 149 3.27 -18.59 -1.71
N GLU A 150 2.04 -18.06 -1.76
CA GLU A 150 1.61 -16.93 -0.97
C GLU A 150 0.95 -17.32 0.35
N SER A 151 0.62 -16.36 1.21
CA SER A 151 -0.14 -16.62 2.42
C SER A 151 -1.52 -17.17 2.05
N GLN A 152 -1.89 -18.30 2.65
CA GLN A 152 -3.22 -18.85 2.47
C GLN A 152 -4.25 -18.24 3.44
N ASP A 153 -3.78 -17.46 4.42
CA ASP A 153 -4.61 -16.69 5.35
C ASP A 153 -4.94 -15.35 4.71
N VAL A 154 -5.88 -15.35 3.77
CA VAL A 154 -6.43 -14.16 3.08
C VAL A 154 -7.94 -14.22 3.13
N ALA A 155 -8.60 -13.15 3.54
CA ALA A 155 -10.06 -13.12 3.62
C ALA A 155 -10.64 -11.72 3.53
N TRP A 156 -11.93 -11.65 3.22
CA TRP A 156 -12.76 -10.48 3.44
C TRP A 156 -13.11 -10.35 4.92
N PHE A 157 -13.03 -9.14 5.42
CA PHE A 157 -13.44 -8.77 6.77
C PHE A 157 -14.41 -7.61 6.70
N SER A 158 -15.49 -7.65 7.52
CA SER A 158 -16.25 -6.43 7.76
C SER A 158 -15.34 -5.37 8.38
N TRP A 159 -15.72 -4.11 8.27
CA TRP A 159 -14.93 -3.02 8.87
C TRP A 159 -14.73 -3.20 10.38
N GLU A 160 -15.72 -3.73 11.06
CA GLU A 160 -15.69 -4.01 12.50
C GLU A 160 -14.66 -5.11 12.83
N GLN A 161 -14.72 -6.22 12.10
CA GLN A 161 -13.75 -7.31 12.23
C GLN A 161 -12.31 -6.86 11.91
N ALA A 162 -12.14 -6.07 10.84
CA ALA A 162 -10.83 -5.56 10.47
C ALA A 162 -10.21 -4.69 11.58
N LEU A 163 -11.03 -3.84 12.23
CA LEU A 163 -10.59 -3.03 13.37
C LEU A 163 -10.20 -3.84 14.61
N GLU A 164 -10.78 -5.03 14.78
CA GLU A 164 -10.48 -5.91 15.92
C GLU A 164 -9.19 -6.71 15.74
N ILE A 165 -8.85 -7.08 14.49
CA ILE A 165 -7.74 -8.01 14.23
C ILE A 165 -6.46 -7.36 13.76
N THR A 166 -6.52 -6.10 13.31
CA THR A 166 -5.34 -5.36 12.85
C THR A 166 -4.65 -4.62 14.00
N GLU A 167 -3.39 -4.26 13.77
CA GLU A 167 -2.65 -3.45 14.72
C GLU A 167 -3.28 -2.04 14.85
N PRO A 168 -3.14 -1.38 16.02
CA PRO A 168 -3.79 -0.08 16.27
C PRO A 168 -3.42 1.03 15.29
N ASP A 169 -2.29 0.91 14.61
CA ASP A 169 -1.81 1.89 13.62
C ASP A 169 -2.62 1.90 12.32
N MET A 170 -3.38 0.84 12.04
CA MET A 170 -4.31 0.78 10.92
C MET A 170 -5.69 1.37 11.25
N ALA A 171 -6.01 1.59 12.52
CA ALA A 171 -7.37 1.95 12.94
C ALA A 171 -7.86 3.29 12.34
N GLY A 172 -6.97 4.26 12.15
CA GLY A 172 -7.31 5.56 11.57
C GLY A 172 -7.83 5.43 10.14
N ILE A 173 -7.06 4.78 9.30
CA ILE A 173 -7.43 4.61 7.88
C ILE A 173 -8.63 3.68 7.71
N LEU A 174 -8.73 2.58 8.48
CA LEU A 174 -9.88 1.67 8.39
C LEU A 174 -11.20 2.39 8.75
N ARG A 175 -11.23 3.22 9.80
CA ARG A 175 -12.41 4.03 10.14
C ARG A 175 -12.75 5.05 9.06
N THR A 176 -11.74 5.66 8.44
CA THR A 176 -11.93 6.64 7.36
C THR A 176 -12.55 5.97 6.13
N LEU A 177 -12.06 4.80 5.74
CA LEU A 177 -12.61 4.05 4.62
C LEU A 177 -14.02 3.53 4.90
N ALA A 178 -14.26 3.01 6.11
CA ALA A 178 -15.59 2.55 6.54
C ALA A 178 -16.65 3.67 6.49
N ALA A 179 -16.28 4.91 6.78
CA ALA A 179 -17.19 6.04 6.73
C ALA A 179 -17.53 6.50 5.30
N GLY A 180 -16.74 6.11 4.32
CA GLY A 180 -16.92 6.41 2.90
C GLY A 180 -17.51 5.26 2.06
N ALA A 181 -17.76 4.10 2.68
CA ALA A 181 -18.21 2.88 2.03
C ALA A 181 -19.74 2.78 1.90
#